data_0f6d2d20b2f56dd97a9a119832c37a1c
#
_entry.id   0f6d2d20b2f56dd97a9a119832c37a1c
#
_cell.length_a   1.000
_cell.length_b   1.000
_cell.length_c   1.000
_cell.angle_alpha   90.00
_cell.angle_beta   90.00
_cell.angle_gamma   90.00
#
_symmetry.space_group_name_H-M   'P 1'
#
loop_
_entity.id
_entity.type
_entity.pdbx_description
1 polymer ?
#
loop_
_entity_poly.entity_id
_entity_poly.type
_entity_poly.pdbx_seq_one_letter_code
_entity_poly.pdbx_strand_id
1 'polypeptide(L)'
;YGNSRIVYSIKKSKRRKTSEIHVDKKSVEIIVPETKSLSEIKKMVEGKRNWILQRQSQLRQEKPGPTYQNNTTVPYLGKNYKLVIKLEQKSDGISKKNSRFVISLRSKRPSKKKTKLLYESWILENSQSILHKAMVRYSRKVGVKPKKIQMKKLRSKWGSLSNDNTININLHLLKADQKIVDYIILHEICHLKIKQHSHHFWSFIEQFDSTYRDKVEWLNNNGKSILS
;
A
#
# COMPACT_ATOMS: atom_id res chain seq x y z
N TYR A 1 -28.87 -11.78 18.00
CA TYR A 1 -27.71 -11.40 17.16
C TYR A 1 -27.45 -9.92 17.34
N GLY A 2 -26.27 -9.57 17.87
CA GLY A 2 -25.80 -8.36 18.54
C GLY A 2 -26.23 -7.01 17.97
N ASN A 3 -26.79 -6.21 18.84
CA ASN A 3 -27.19 -4.82 18.61
C ASN A 3 -25.99 -3.84 18.64
N SER A 4 -24.97 -4.09 17.79
CA SER A 4 -23.79 -3.21 17.71
C SER A 4 -24.16 -1.88 17.06
N ARG A 5 -24.30 -0.82 17.85
CA ARG A 5 -24.59 0.53 17.40
C ARG A 5 -23.35 1.12 16.69
N ILE A 6 -23.50 1.55 15.43
CA ILE A 6 -22.44 2.29 14.72
C ILE A 6 -22.62 3.77 15.06
N VAL A 7 -21.62 4.33 15.74
CA VAL A 7 -21.52 5.78 15.97
C VAL A 7 -20.69 6.37 14.84
N TYR A 8 -21.21 7.39 14.16
CA TYR A 8 -20.53 8.05 13.05
C TYR A 8 -20.74 9.57 13.08
N SER A 9 -19.79 10.30 12.53
CA SER A 9 -19.88 11.73 12.25
C SER A 9 -20.23 11.97 10.78
N ILE A 10 -20.92 13.08 10.50
CA ILE A 10 -21.30 13.47 9.14
C ILE A 10 -20.59 14.78 8.80
N LYS A 11 -19.90 14.79 7.65
CA LYS A 11 -19.29 15.97 7.05
C LYS A 11 -19.91 16.25 5.70
N LYS A 12 -20.60 17.38 5.59
CA LYS A 12 -21.18 17.85 4.32
C LYS A 12 -20.16 18.66 3.52
N SER A 13 -20.19 18.56 2.18
CA SER A 13 -19.24 19.23 1.30
C SER A 13 -19.90 19.69 0.01
N LYS A 14 -19.80 20.99 -0.30
CA LYS A 14 -20.29 21.61 -1.56
C LYS A 14 -19.52 21.13 -2.79
N ARG A 15 -18.28 20.69 -2.62
CA ARG A 15 -17.38 20.28 -3.72
C ARG A 15 -17.56 18.83 -4.16
N ARG A 16 -18.30 18.01 -3.40
CA ARG A 16 -18.45 16.58 -3.68
C ARG A 16 -19.77 16.26 -4.38
N LYS A 17 -19.69 15.36 -5.36
CA LYS A 17 -20.84 14.77 -6.04
C LYS A 17 -21.18 13.35 -5.54
N THR A 18 -20.24 12.70 -4.83
CA THR A 18 -20.36 11.32 -4.33
C THR A 18 -20.19 11.26 -2.82
N SER A 19 -20.78 10.24 -2.20
CA SER A 19 -20.65 9.97 -0.77
C SER A 19 -19.50 9.00 -0.51
N GLU A 20 -18.76 9.21 0.59
CA GLU A 20 -17.67 8.34 1.04
C GLU A 20 -17.86 7.96 2.51
N ILE A 21 -17.49 6.74 2.87
CA ILE A 21 -17.46 6.26 4.25
C ILE A 21 -15.99 6.03 4.64
N HIS A 22 -15.50 6.81 5.57
CA HIS A 22 -14.17 6.69 6.15
C HIS A 22 -14.28 5.93 7.47
N VAL A 23 -13.61 4.78 7.55
CA VAL A 23 -13.63 3.93 8.75
C VAL A 23 -12.23 3.90 9.35
N ASP A 24 -12.10 4.34 10.60
CA ASP A 24 -10.90 4.25 11.41
C ASP A 24 -11.08 3.28 12.59
N LYS A 25 -9.99 3.01 13.34
CA LYS A 25 -10.01 2.10 14.50
C LYS A 25 -11.06 2.49 15.54
N LYS A 26 -11.31 3.80 15.72
CA LYS A 26 -12.18 4.35 16.77
C LYS A 26 -13.36 5.16 16.26
N SER A 27 -13.35 5.55 14.98
CA SER A 27 -14.34 6.47 14.40
C SER A 27 -14.81 6.04 13.02
N VAL A 28 -16.00 6.47 12.67
CA VAL A 28 -16.55 6.38 11.32
C VAL A 28 -16.97 7.79 10.91
N GLU A 29 -16.44 8.29 9.80
CA GLU A 29 -16.80 9.58 9.22
C GLU A 29 -17.49 9.38 7.88
N ILE A 30 -18.64 10.00 7.70
CA ILE A 30 -19.42 9.97 6.47
C ILE A 30 -19.27 11.32 5.78
N ILE A 31 -18.64 11.35 4.61
CA ILE A 31 -18.49 12.57 3.83
C ILE A 31 -19.48 12.52 2.68
N VAL A 32 -20.39 13.50 2.62
CA VAL A 32 -21.51 13.53 1.66
C VAL A 32 -21.63 14.88 0.95
N PRO A 33 -22.27 14.91 -0.25
CA PRO A 33 -22.74 16.16 -0.85
C PRO A 33 -23.66 16.92 0.11
N GLU A 34 -23.67 18.25 0.03
CA GLU A 34 -24.51 19.11 0.89
C GLU A 34 -26.01 18.84 0.72
N THR A 35 -26.41 18.43 -0.47
CA THR A 35 -27.80 18.11 -0.84
C THR A 35 -28.34 16.81 -0.25
N LYS A 36 -27.49 15.95 0.30
CA LYS A 36 -27.93 14.63 0.77
C LYS A 36 -28.66 14.73 2.11
N SER A 37 -29.85 14.16 2.18
CA SER A 37 -30.68 14.15 3.38
C SER A 37 -30.17 13.20 4.46
N LEU A 38 -30.56 13.42 5.72
CA LEU A 38 -30.17 12.54 6.83
C LEU A 38 -30.75 11.13 6.67
N SER A 39 -31.96 10.99 6.11
CA SER A 39 -32.59 9.70 5.83
C SER A 39 -31.79 8.87 4.82
N GLU A 40 -31.35 9.50 3.73
CA GLU A 40 -30.50 8.83 2.72
C GLU A 40 -29.14 8.40 3.31
N ILE A 41 -28.53 9.26 4.16
CA ILE A 41 -27.27 8.92 4.84
C ILE A 41 -27.48 7.72 5.75
N LYS A 42 -28.56 7.70 6.54
CA LYS A 42 -28.88 6.58 7.43
C LYS A 42 -29.07 5.28 6.64
N LYS A 43 -29.85 5.31 5.58
CA LYS A 43 -30.09 4.15 4.68
C LYS A 43 -28.77 3.65 4.06
N MET A 44 -27.88 4.54 3.64
CA MET A 44 -26.57 4.19 3.11
C MET A 44 -25.69 3.52 4.16
N VAL A 45 -25.66 4.03 5.40
CA VAL A 45 -24.87 3.45 6.51
C VAL A 45 -25.42 2.07 6.89
N GLU A 46 -26.74 1.92 6.96
CA GLU A 46 -27.41 0.64 7.23
C GLU A 46 -27.06 -0.40 6.16
N GLY A 47 -27.15 -0.03 4.88
CA GLY A 47 -26.78 -0.92 3.77
C GLY A 47 -25.28 -1.32 3.76
N LYS A 48 -24.43 -0.54 4.44
CA LYS A 48 -22.98 -0.83 4.58
C LYS A 48 -22.58 -1.30 5.99
N ARG A 49 -23.56 -1.57 6.86
CA ARG A 49 -23.32 -1.91 8.28
C ARG A 49 -22.30 -3.01 8.46
N ASN A 50 -22.50 -4.16 7.85
CA ASN A 50 -21.63 -5.33 8.00
C ASN A 50 -20.21 -5.01 7.53
N TRP A 51 -20.08 -4.31 6.40
CA TRP A 51 -18.80 -3.88 5.89
C TRP A 51 -18.09 -2.91 6.86
N ILE A 52 -18.80 -1.93 7.45
CA ILE A 52 -18.22 -0.99 8.42
C ILE A 52 -17.71 -1.73 9.65
N LEU A 53 -18.52 -2.63 10.24
CA LEU A 53 -18.15 -3.39 11.42
C LEU A 53 -16.96 -4.33 11.16
N GLN A 54 -16.99 -5.06 10.05
CA GLN A 54 -15.87 -5.90 9.63
C GLN A 54 -14.59 -5.06 9.42
N ARG A 55 -14.73 -3.90 8.80
CA ARG A 55 -13.61 -3.00 8.56
C ARG A 55 -13.02 -2.43 9.86
N GLN A 56 -13.86 -2.03 10.83
CA GLN A 56 -13.39 -1.61 12.15
C GLN A 56 -12.70 -2.74 12.90
N SER A 57 -13.24 -3.96 12.85
CA SER A 57 -12.61 -5.12 13.46
C SER A 57 -11.23 -5.40 12.87
N GLN A 58 -11.11 -5.40 11.54
CA GLN A 58 -9.81 -5.54 10.86
C GLN A 58 -8.81 -4.47 11.28
N LEU A 59 -9.24 -3.19 11.31
CA LEU A 59 -8.38 -2.08 11.71
C LEU A 59 -7.90 -2.19 13.17
N ARG A 60 -8.74 -2.70 14.08
CA ARG A 60 -8.36 -2.95 15.48
C ARG A 60 -7.29 -4.04 15.61
N GLN A 61 -7.33 -5.06 14.75
CA GLN A 61 -6.38 -6.16 14.70
C GLN A 61 -5.09 -5.81 13.95
N GLU A 62 -5.10 -4.72 13.16
CA GLU A 62 -3.90 -4.27 12.44
C GLU A 62 -2.77 -3.95 13.42
N LYS A 63 -1.65 -4.67 13.27
CA LYS A 63 -0.42 -4.37 14.01
C LYS A 63 0.05 -2.95 13.69
N PRO A 64 0.53 -2.19 14.67
CA PRO A 64 1.08 -0.86 14.40
C PRO A 64 2.24 -0.98 13.42
N GLY A 65 2.31 -0.03 12.48
CA GLY A 65 3.41 0.04 11.52
C GLY A 65 4.78 0.23 12.19
N PRO A 66 5.87 0.16 11.44
CA PRO A 66 7.23 0.30 11.98
C PRO A 66 7.40 1.62 12.73
N THR A 67 7.94 1.57 13.94
CA THR A 67 8.15 2.76 14.79
C THR A 67 9.38 3.56 14.42
N TYR A 68 10.26 3.02 13.58
CA TYR A 68 11.53 3.62 13.14
C TYR A 68 12.43 4.08 14.30
N GLN A 69 12.45 3.29 15.37
CA GLN A 69 13.28 3.51 16.56
C GLN A 69 14.42 2.48 16.62
N ASN A 70 15.43 2.78 17.44
CA ASN A 70 16.53 1.84 17.65
C ASN A 70 16.02 0.51 18.23
N ASN A 71 16.60 -0.60 17.79
CA ASN A 71 16.24 -1.97 18.18
C ASN A 71 14.81 -2.42 17.81
N THR A 72 14.07 -1.66 17.00
CA THR A 72 12.80 -2.13 16.40
C THR A 72 13.07 -2.85 15.08
N THR A 73 12.01 -3.30 14.42
CA THR A 73 12.13 -3.94 13.11
C THR A 73 11.44 -3.13 12.02
N VAL A 74 11.97 -3.24 10.80
CA VAL A 74 11.39 -2.67 9.58
C VAL A 74 11.23 -3.77 8.52
N PRO A 75 10.09 -3.81 7.80
CA PRO A 75 9.81 -4.83 6.81
C PRO A 75 10.48 -4.50 5.46
N TYR A 76 11.08 -5.51 4.82
CA TYR A 76 11.59 -5.41 3.45
C TYR A 76 11.48 -6.75 2.76
N LEU A 77 10.77 -6.81 1.62
CA LEU A 77 10.54 -8.02 0.83
C LEU A 77 10.04 -9.21 1.65
N GLY A 78 9.02 -8.97 2.49
CA GLY A 78 8.37 -9.98 3.34
C GLY A 78 9.17 -10.39 4.57
N LYS A 79 10.37 -9.85 4.77
CA LYS A 79 11.22 -10.13 5.95
C LYS A 79 11.30 -8.92 6.86
N ASN A 80 11.41 -9.17 8.16
CA ASN A 80 11.64 -8.13 9.16
C ASN A 80 13.13 -8.02 9.46
N TYR A 81 13.67 -6.82 9.34
CA TYR A 81 15.07 -6.50 9.58
C TYR A 81 15.20 -5.65 10.83
N LYS A 82 16.12 -6.00 11.74
CA LYS A 82 16.42 -5.19 12.91
C LYS A 82 16.98 -3.84 12.49
N LEU A 83 16.46 -2.75 13.07
CA LEU A 83 16.92 -1.40 12.86
C LEU A 83 17.91 -1.02 13.97
N VAL A 84 19.12 -0.66 13.59
CA VAL A 84 20.20 -0.21 14.49
C VAL A 84 20.52 1.23 14.14
N ILE A 85 20.39 2.15 15.11
CA ILE A 85 20.70 3.56 14.93
C ILE A 85 21.98 3.90 15.66
N LYS A 86 22.97 4.45 14.93
CA LYS A 86 24.22 4.98 15.47
C LYS A 86 24.15 6.51 15.44
N LEU A 87 24.35 7.13 16.58
CA LEU A 87 24.38 8.59 16.73
C LEU A 87 25.81 9.12 16.62
N GLU A 88 25.95 10.46 16.49
CA GLU A 88 27.21 11.19 16.47
C GLU A 88 28.19 10.70 15.41
N GLN A 89 27.65 10.27 14.26
CA GLN A 89 28.45 9.81 13.12
C GLN A 89 28.86 11.00 12.23
N LYS A 90 29.92 10.83 11.44
CA LYS A 90 30.44 11.85 10.50
C LYS A 90 29.40 12.28 9.48
N SER A 91 28.53 11.39 9.04
CA SER A 91 27.47 11.65 8.06
C SER A 91 26.21 10.86 8.37
N ASP A 92 25.07 11.37 7.87
CA ASP A 92 23.84 10.61 7.81
C ASP A 92 23.92 9.55 6.71
N GLY A 93 23.43 8.37 6.97
CA GLY A 93 23.43 7.30 5.98
C GLY A 93 22.67 6.07 6.45
N ILE A 94 22.51 5.12 5.53
CA ILE A 94 21.90 3.84 5.81
C ILE A 94 22.61 2.73 5.02
N SER A 95 22.76 1.59 5.65
CA SER A 95 23.26 0.37 5.00
C SER A 95 22.47 -0.85 5.46
N LYS A 96 22.29 -1.82 4.57
CA LYS A 96 21.74 -3.14 4.91
C LYS A 96 22.93 -4.10 5.08
N LYS A 97 23.06 -4.68 6.28
CA LYS A 97 24.08 -5.70 6.60
C LYS A 97 23.39 -6.93 7.16
N ASN A 98 23.49 -8.07 6.45
CA ASN A 98 22.85 -9.32 6.83
C ASN A 98 21.35 -9.12 7.16
N SER A 99 20.95 -9.36 8.42
CA SER A 99 19.58 -9.30 8.93
C SER A 99 19.22 -7.96 9.59
N ARG A 100 20.00 -6.88 9.35
CA ARG A 100 19.76 -5.57 9.97
C ARG A 100 19.95 -4.42 9.01
N PHE A 101 19.23 -3.33 9.26
CA PHE A 101 19.52 -2.00 8.73
C PHE A 101 20.31 -1.20 9.77
N VAL A 102 21.42 -0.62 9.34
CA VAL A 102 22.23 0.27 10.17
C VAL A 102 22.07 1.69 9.65
N ILE A 103 21.53 2.57 10.47
CA ILE A 103 21.35 4.00 10.19
C ILE A 103 22.36 4.78 10.99
N SER A 104 23.16 5.58 10.31
CA SER A 104 24.09 6.54 10.89
C SER A 104 23.44 7.92 10.92
N LEU A 105 23.52 8.62 12.03
CA LEU A 105 23.01 9.98 12.19
C LEU A 105 24.10 10.89 12.77
N ARG A 106 24.27 12.08 12.21
CA ARG A 106 25.16 13.13 12.78
C ARG A 106 24.61 13.67 14.10
N SER A 107 23.30 13.59 14.30
CA SER A 107 22.61 14.11 15.47
C SER A 107 22.94 13.32 16.74
N LYS A 108 22.97 14.02 17.89
CA LYS A 108 23.03 13.42 19.24
C LYS A 108 21.70 12.78 19.67
N ARG A 109 20.60 13.11 19.01
CA ARG A 109 19.26 12.60 19.33
C ARG A 109 18.65 11.86 18.14
N PRO A 110 18.03 10.69 18.35
CA PRO A 110 17.37 9.97 17.27
C PRO A 110 16.10 10.71 16.79
N SER A 111 15.88 10.74 15.47
CA SER A 111 14.68 11.30 14.86
C SER A 111 13.94 10.25 14.06
N LYS A 112 12.74 9.85 14.50
CA LYS A 112 11.88 8.91 13.80
C LYS A 112 11.63 9.33 12.34
N LYS A 113 11.37 10.62 12.13
CA LYS A 113 11.13 11.18 10.78
C LYS A 113 12.36 11.00 9.89
N LYS A 114 13.54 11.33 10.39
CA LYS A 114 14.80 11.21 9.64
C LYS A 114 15.15 9.75 9.36
N THR A 115 14.98 8.88 10.36
CA THR A 115 15.18 7.42 10.23
C THR A 115 14.25 6.84 9.16
N LYS A 116 12.95 7.20 9.17
CA LYS A 116 11.99 6.79 8.14
C LYS A 116 12.40 7.26 6.75
N LEU A 117 12.82 8.52 6.61
CA LEU A 117 13.26 9.08 5.32
C LEU A 117 14.48 8.33 4.76
N LEU A 118 15.50 8.09 5.58
CA LEU A 118 16.70 7.33 5.14
C LEU A 118 16.32 5.90 4.71
N TYR A 119 15.44 5.24 5.46
CA TYR A 119 14.97 3.90 5.11
C TYR A 119 14.18 3.90 3.78
N GLU A 120 13.26 4.85 3.59
CA GLU A 120 12.48 4.98 2.35
C GLU A 120 13.37 5.32 1.15
N SER A 121 14.37 6.18 1.32
CA SER A 121 15.36 6.51 0.26
C SER A 121 16.17 5.27 -0.13
N TRP A 122 16.65 4.52 0.86
CA TRP A 122 17.39 3.29 0.59
C TRP A 122 16.55 2.27 -0.19
N ILE A 123 15.27 2.09 0.19
CA ILE A 123 14.35 1.21 -0.54
C ILE A 123 14.20 1.69 -1.99
N LEU A 124 14.02 3.00 -2.20
CA LEU A 124 13.86 3.57 -3.53
C LEU A 124 15.10 3.32 -4.41
N GLU A 125 16.29 3.59 -3.90
CA GLU A 125 17.56 3.38 -4.60
C GLU A 125 17.77 1.90 -4.96
N ASN A 126 17.49 0.99 -4.01
CA ASN A 126 17.69 -0.44 -4.20
C ASN A 126 16.55 -1.16 -4.94
N SER A 127 15.44 -0.48 -5.21
CA SER A 127 14.29 -1.04 -5.94
C SER A 127 14.52 -1.22 -7.43
N GLN A 128 15.40 -0.45 -8.04
CA GLN A 128 15.58 -0.41 -9.50
C GLN A 128 15.91 -1.78 -10.09
N SER A 129 16.80 -2.52 -9.46
CA SER A 129 17.18 -3.88 -9.90
C SER A 129 15.99 -4.84 -9.86
N ILE A 130 15.17 -4.76 -8.79
CA ILE A 130 13.98 -5.60 -8.60
C ILE A 130 12.96 -5.30 -9.70
N LEU A 131 12.66 -4.01 -9.90
CA LEU A 131 11.71 -3.57 -10.93
C LEU A 131 12.16 -3.96 -12.33
N HIS A 132 13.43 -3.74 -12.64
CA HIS A 132 13.98 -4.04 -13.96
C HIS A 132 13.89 -5.55 -14.27
N LYS A 133 14.32 -6.41 -13.34
CA LYS A 133 14.24 -7.87 -13.50
C LYS A 133 12.79 -8.34 -13.70
N ALA A 134 11.86 -7.84 -12.88
CA ALA A 134 10.45 -8.20 -12.99
C ALA A 134 9.83 -7.67 -14.30
N MET A 135 10.14 -6.42 -14.68
CA MET A 135 9.70 -5.83 -15.95
C MET A 135 10.14 -6.68 -17.14
N VAL A 136 11.42 -7.03 -17.24
CA VAL A 136 11.94 -7.83 -18.34
C VAL A 136 11.24 -9.20 -18.39
N ARG A 137 11.12 -9.88 -17.23
CA ARG A 137 10.49 -11.18 -17.11
C ARG A 137 9.03 -11.17 -17.57
N TYR A 138 8.22 -10.27 -17.04
CA TYR A 138 6.78 -10.23 -17.34
C TYR A 138 6.45 -9.59 -18.67
N SER A 139 7.21 -8.61 -19.14
CA SER A 139 7.06 -8.06 -20.50
C SER A 139 7.26 -9.12 -21.57
N ARG A 140 8.26 -9.99 -21.40
CA ARG A 140 8.49 -11.12 -22.30
C ARG A 140 7.36 -12.14 -22.25
N LYS A 141 6.89 -12.52 -21.03
CA LYS A 141 5.80 -13.47 -20.85
C LYS A 141 4.48 -12.98 -21.46
N VAL A 142 4.14 -11.72 -21.25
CA VAL A 142 2.88 -11.09 -21.69
C VAL A 142 2.96 -10.64 -23.17
N GLY A 143 4.16 -10.52 -23.73
CA GLY A 143 4.36 -10.05 -25.10
C GLY A 143 4.05 -8.57 -25.27
N VAL A 144 4.53 -7.72 -24.34
CA VAL A 144 4.35 -6.26 -24.35
C VAL A 144 5.63 -5.55 -23.92
N LYS A 145 5.75 -4.27 -24.26
CA LYS A 145 6.91 -3.44 -23.89
C LYS A 145 6.45 -2.14 -23.23
N PRO A 146 6.46 -2.04 -21.90
CA PRO A 146 6.22 -0.75 -21.24
C PRO A 146 7.32 0.24 -21.58
N LYS A 147 6.99 1.53 -21.61
CA LYS A 147 7.98 2.60 -21.82
C LYS A 147 8.98 2.66 -20.67
N LYS A 148 8.46 2.58 -19.45
CA LYS A 148 9.26 2.69 -18.22
C LYS A 148 8.52 2.02 -17.06
N ILE A 149 9.28 1.51 -16.09
CA ILE A 149 8.78 1.16 -14.76
C ILE A 149 9.55 1.94 -13.70
N GLN A 150 8.84 2.46 -12.70
CA GLN A 150 9.45 3.23 -11.62
C GLN A 150 8.68 3.10 -10.31
N MET A 151 9.41 3.30 -9.19
CA MET A 151 8.78 3.44 -7.87
C MET A 151 8.27 4.86 -7.67
N LYS A 152 7.09 4.97 -7.06
CA LYS A 152 6.52 6.23 -6.58
C LYS A 152 5.84 6.04 -5.24
N LYS A 153 5.75 7.11 -4.45
CA LYS A 153 4.92 7.15 -3.25
C LYS A 153 3.48 7.45 -3.67
N LEU A 154 2.66 6.42 -3.80
CA LEU A 154 1.25 6.54 -4.16
C LEU A 154 0.39 6.53 -2.89
N ARG A 155 -0.70 7.33 -2.86
CA ARG A 155 -1.55 7.47 -1.67
C ARG A 155 -2.48 6.28 -1.44
N SER A 156 -3.08 5.73 -2.52
CA SER A 156 -4.17 4.77 -2.41
C SER A 156 -4.09 3.59 -3.39
N LYS A 157 -3.07 3.54 -4.24
CA LYS A 157 -2.90 2.49 -5.27
C LYS A 157 -1.59 1.74 -5.04
N TRP A 158 -1.57 0.46 -5.42
CA TRP A 158 -0.36 -0.37 -5.42
C TRP A 158 0.48 -0.15 -6.66
N GLY A 159 -0.18 0.09 -7.77
CA GLY A 159 0.43 0.45 -9.03
C GLY A 159 -0.49 1.31 -9.86
N SER A 160 0.00 1.79 -10.99
CA SER A 160 -0.79 2.46 -12.02
C SER A 160 -0.04 2.50 -13.34
N LEU A 161 -0.77 2.31 -14.42
CA LEU A 161 -0.31 2.54 -15.79
C LEU A 161 -0.73 3.95 -16.22
N SER A 162 0.25 4.75 -16.66
CA SER A 162 0.01 6.09 -17.24
C SER A 162 -0.33 5.97 -18.74
N ASN A 163 -0.92 7.02 -19.30
CA ASN A 163 -1.29 7.06 -20.73
C ASN A 163 -0.09 6.90 -21.68
N ASP A 164 1.10 7.26 -21.23
CA ASP A 164 2.37 7.11 -21.97
C ASP A 164 3.01 5.72 -21.80
N ASN A 165 2.27 4.73 -21.29
CA ASN A 165 2.75 3.38 -20.99
C ASN A 165 3.87 3.32 -19.94
N THR A 166 3.95 4.31 -19.03
CA THR A 166 4.80 4.26 -17.85
C THR A 166 4.07 3.56 -16.70
N ILE A 167 4.71 2.54 -16.13
CA ILE A 167 4.21 1.82 -14.96
C ILE A 167 4.79 2.44 -13.70
N ASN A 168 3.91 2.84 -12.78
CA ASN A 168 4.28 3.32 -11.46
C ASN A 168 3.92 2.27 -10.42
N ILE A 169 4.87 1.90 -9.57
CA ILE A 169 4.69 0.93 -8.47
C ILE A 169 4.83 1.68 -7.14
N ASN A 170 3.97 1.37 -6.19
CA ASN A 170 4.00 2.01 -4.88
C ASN A 170 5.23 1.57 -4.08
N LEU A 171 6.00 2.53 -3.59
CA LEU A 171 7.18 2.28 -2.76
C LEU A 171 6.89 1.38 -1.56
N HIS A 172 5.75 1.57 -0.92
CA HIS A 172 5.34 0.80 0.25
C HIS A 172 5.13 -0.69 -0.06
N LEU A 173 4.93 -1.06 -1.33
CA LEU A 173 4.79 -2.45 -1.73
C LEU A 173 6.05 -3.29 -1.43
N LEU A 174 7.23 -2.69 -1.38
CA LEU A 174 8.47 -3.39 -1.00
C LEU A 174 8.54 -3.79 0.48
N LYS A 175 7.55 -3.42 1.29
CA LYS A 175 7.35 -4.00 2.62
C LYS A 175 6.72 -5.41 2.56
N ALA A 176 6.01 -5.72 1.46
CA ALA A 176 5.38 -7.02 1.22
C ALA A 176 6.37 -8.06 0.71
N ASP A 177 5.95 -9.32 0.71
CA ASP A 177 6.69 -10.42 0.09
C ASP A 177 6.94 -10.18 -1.40
N GLN A 178 8.07 -10.67 -1.91
CA GLN A 178 8.47 -10.52 -3.32
C GLN A 178 7.37 -11.02 -4.28
N LYS A 179 6.65 -12.09 -3.94
CA LYS A 179 5.55 -12.63 -4.77
C LYS A 179 4.40 -11.64 -4.93
N ILE A 180 4.14 -10.79 -3.92
CA ILE A 180 3.13 -9.72 -3.98
C ILE A 180 3.61 -8.57 -4.86
N VAL A 181 4.89 -8.20 -4.73
CA VAL A 181 5.52 -7.19 -5.60
C VAL A 181 5.46 -7.63 -7.05
N ASP A 182 5.84 -8.86 -7.33
CA ASP A 182 5.83 -9.47 -8.65
C ASP A 182 4.43 -9.51 -9.26
N TYR A 183 3.43 -9.87 -8.45
CA TYR A 183 2.03 -9.87 -8.88
C TYR A 183 1.54 -8.47 -9.29
N ILE A 184 1.81 -7.43 -8.52
CA ILE A 184 1.41 -6.07 -8.88
C ILE A 184 2.12 -5.60 -10.16
N ILE A 185 3.39 -5.93 -10.35
CA ILE A 185 4.12 -5.61 -11.58
C ILE A 185 3.48 -6.33 -12.78
N LEU A 186 3.15 -7.62 -12.65
CA LEU A 186 2.43 -8.37 -13.68
C LEU A 186 1.07 -7.74 -13.98
N HIS A 187 0.30 -7.38 -12.95
CA HIS A 187 -1.01 -6.73 -13.05
C HIS A 187 -0.94 -5.44 -13.89
N GLU A 188 0.02 -4.56 -13.59
CA GLU A 188 0.20 -3.31 -14.34
C GLU A 188 0.70 -3.55 -15.77
N ILE A 189 1.51 -4.59 -15.99
CA ILE A 189 1.95 -5.00 -17.33
C ILE A 189 0.76 -5.54 -18.16
N CYS A 190 -0.15 -6.31 -17.56
CA CYS A 190 -1.36 -6.80 -18.23
C CYS A 190 -2.27 -5.65 -18.67
N HIS A 191 -2.29 -4.53 -17.96
CA HIS A 191 -3.02 -3.32 -18.36
C HIS A 191 -2.53 -2.68 -19.66
N LEU A 192 -1.34 -3.01 -20.15
CA LEU A 192 -0.91 -2.59 -21.50
C LEU A 192 -1.76 -3.22 -22.60
N LYS A 193 -2.35 -4.42 -22.35
CA LYS A 193 -3.26 -5.09 -23.30
C LYS A 193 -4.74 -4.86 -22.95
N ILE A 194 -5.11 -4.95 -21.68
CA ILE A 194 -6.51 -4.92 -21.24
C ILE A 194 -6.64 -3.85 -20.15
N LYS A 195 -7.26 -2.72 -20.49
CA LYS A 195 -7.32 -1.54 -19.60
C LYS A 195 -8.26 -1.71 -18.41
N GLN A 196 -9.34 -2.47 -18.55
CA GLN A 196 -10.40 -2.60 -17.54
C GLN A 196 -10.29 -3.92 -16.80
N HIS A 197 -10.62 -3.94 -15.50
CA HIS A 197 -10.68 -5.15 -14.66
C HIS A 197 -11.92 -6.01 -14.97
N SER A 198 -12.13 -6.35 -16.25
CA SER A 198 -13.20 -7.24 -16.70
C SER A 198 -12.88 -8.71 -16.39
N HIS A 199 -13.85 -9.60 -16.59
CA HIS A 199 -13.62 -11.05 -16.53
C HIS A 199 -12.45 -11.46 -17.44
N HIS A 200 -12.37 -10.88 -18.64
CA HIS A 200 -11.28 -11.14 -19.60
C HIS A 200 -9.89 -10.74 -19.04
N PHE A 201 -9.80 -9.62 -18.30
CA PHE A 201 -8.56 -9.22 -17.64
C PHE A 201 -8.09 -10.24 -16.59
N TRP A 202 -9.01 -10.71 -15.76
CA TRP A 202 -8.67 -11.70 -14.72
C TRP A 202 -8.28 -13.06 -15.30
N SER A 203 -9.01 -13.52 -16.31
CA SER A 203 -8.65 -14.73 -17.06
C SER A 203 -7.30 -14.59 -17.76
N PHE A 204 -6.95 -13.38 -18.22
CA PHE A 204 -5.66 -13.11 -18.84
C PHE A 204 -4.52 -13.16 -17.80
N ILE A 205 -4.70 -12.57 -16.61
CA ILE A 205 -3.71 -12.67 -15.52
C ILE A 205 -3.50 -14.14 -15.10
N GLU A 206 -4.57 -14.92 -15.02
CA GLU A 206 -4.55 -16.31 -14.57
C GLU A 206 -3.63 -17.19 -15.42
N GLN A 207 -3.48 -16.88 -16.72
CA GLN A 207 -2.56 -17.56 -17.62
C GLN A 207 -1.07 -17.43 -17.22
N PHE A 208 -0.72 -16.36 -16.52
CA PHE A 208 0.66 -16.07 -16.10
C PHE A 208 0.89 -16.31 -14.60
N ASP A 209 -0.17 -16.29 -13.80
CA ASP A 209 -0.14 -16.46 -12.37
C ASP A 209 -1.45 -17.09 -11.86
N SER A 210 -1.49 -18.42 -11.82
CA SER A 210 -2.67 -19.19 -11.37
C SER A 210 -3.04 -18.96 -9.91
N THR A 211 -2.13 -18.43 -9.10
CA THR A 211 -2.33 -18.11 -7.68
C THR A 211 -2.60 -16.63 -7.43
N TYR A 212 -3.01 -15.87 -8.44
CA TYR A 212 -3.24 -14.43 -8.31
C TYR A 212 -4.33 -14.09 -7.28
N ARG A 213 -5.34 -14.96 -7.12
CA ARG A 213 -6.45 -14.75 -6.16
C ARG A 213 -5.96 -14.68 -4.73
N ASP A 214 -5.02 -15.54 -4.34
CA ASP A 214 -4.42 -15.54 -2.99
C ASP A 214 -3.66 -14.22 -2.74
N LYS A 215 -3.03 -13.66 -3.77
CA LYS A 215 -2.30 -12.39 -3.69
C LYS A 215 -3.23 -11.20 -3.59
N VAL A 216 -4.36 -11.24 -4.31
CA VAL A 216 -5.45 -10.25 -4.17
C VAL A 216 -6.02 -10.28 -2.76
N GLU A 217 -6.34 -11.47 -2.26
CA GLU A 217 -6.85 -11.64 -0.89
C GLU A 217 -5.84 -11.14 0.14
N TRP A 218 -4.56 -11.49 -0.01
CA TRP A 218 -3.50 -10.98 0.86
C TRP A 218 -3.42 -9.44 0.85
N LEU A 219 -3.51 -8.81 -0.31
CA LEU A 219 -3.51 -7.34 -0.45
C LEU A 219 -4.74 -6.71 0.21
N ASN A 220 -5.92 -7.32 0.07
CA ASN A 220 -7.14 -6.85 0.72
C ASN A 220 -7.01 -6.89 2.24
N ASN A 221 -6.39 -7.95 2.79
CA ASN A 221 -6.24 -8.15 4.23
C ASN A 221 -5.08 -7.33 4.82
N ASN A 222 -3.96 -7.19 4.11
CA ASN A 222 -2.73 -6.61 4.66
C ASN A 222 -2.38 -5.24 4.06
N GLY A 223 -2.98 -4.87 2.94
CA GLY A 223 -2.56 -3.73 2.15
C GLY A 223 -2.53 -2.41 2.90
N LYS A 224 -3.52 -2.13 3.73
CA LYS A 224 -3.57 -0.87 4.48
C LYS A 224 -2.47 -0.74 5.53
N SER A 225 -2.09 -1.83 6.18
CA SER A 225 -0.99 -1.83 7.17
C SER A 225 0.38 -1.53 6.54
N ILE A 226 0.53 -1.83 5.25
CA ILE A 226 1.76 -1.56 4.50
C ILE A 226 1.83 -0.10 4.06
N LEU A 227 0.69 0.53 3.75
CA LEU A 227 0.62 1.94 3.34
C LEU A 227 0.87 2.93 4.48
N SER A 228 0.71 2.49 5.73
CA SER A 228 1.05 3.28 6.93
C SER A 228 2.57 3.24 7.17
#